data_ad62a4f98bc1231b46b44a8b36d0e4d7
#
_entry.id   ad62a4f98bc1231b46b44a8b36d0e4d7
#
_cell.length_a   1.000
_cell.length_b   1.000
_cell.length_c   1.000
_cell.angle_alpha   90.00
_cell.angle_beta   90.00
_cell.angle_gamma   90.00
#
_symmetry.space_group_name_H-M   'P 1'
#
loop_
_entity.id
_entity.type
_entity.pdbx_description
1 polymer ?
#
loop_
_entity_poly.entity_id
_entity_poly.type
_entity_poly.pdbx_seq_one_letter_code
_entity_poly.pdbx_strand_id
1 'polypeptide(L)'
;ATPGVKTIADLCKLLGIEASQTVKTLIVEGDDDPVALVLRGDHELNAVKAQKLPGVASPLVMADDKTIREATGSAAGSLGPVGLEIPVYIDHAVANLADFSCGANEVGFHFTGVNFERDLPGPDSVDIRNVVEGDPAPDGQGELSIARGIEVGHIFQLGTKYSEAMGATVQDQEGKDRVMEMGCYGIGITRIVGAAIEQNHDDDGIIWPAPLAPFDVALVPINMHRSEAVREAAEALYAELTEAGVEVLFDDRDVRPGVKFADAELIGIPHRVVVSDRGLAAGELEYRHRRDEESSNLKREEALKLLKESAIS
;
A
#
# COMPACT_ATOMS: atom_id res chain seq x y z
N ALA A 1 5.57 -40.61 13.46
CA ALA A 1 6.56 -40.54 12.37
C ALA A 1 6.00 -39.72 11.19
N THR A 2 6.80 -38.76 10.73
CA THR A 2 6.45 -37.83 9.63
C THR A 2 7.62 -37.72 8.65
N PRO A 3 8.00 -38.83 8.00
CA PRO A 3 9.19 -38.87 7.16
C PRO A 3 9.06 -37.91 5.97
N GLY A 4 10.08 -37.08 5.74
CA GLY A 4 10.13 -36.14 4.62
C GLY A 4 9.31 -34.86 4.80
N VAL A 5 8.55 -34.71 5.89
CA VAL A 5 7.80 -33.50 6.22
C VAL A 5 8.77 -32.45 6.79
N LYS A 6 8.75 -31.26 6.16
CA LYS A 6 9.60 -30.12 6.57
C LYS A 6 8.84 -28.79 6.62
N THR A 7 7.65 -28.72 6.05
CA THR A 7 6.84 -27.51 6.02
C THR A 7 5.52 -27.71 6.75
N ILE A 8 4.92 -26.62 7.22
CA ILE A 8 3.58 -26.64 7.84
C ILE A 8 2.55 -27.22 6.85
N ALA A 9 2.64 -26.86 5.57
CA ALA A 9 1.71 -27.36 4.56
C ALA A 9 1.79 -28.89 4.39
N ASP A 10 3.01 -29.45 4.40
CA ASP A 10 3.18 -30.91 4.33
C ASP A 10 2.67 -31.61 5.57
N LEU A 11 2.89 -31.01 6.75
CA LEU A 11 2.39 -31.52 8.03
C LEU A 11 0.85 -31.56 8.05
N CYS A 12 0.22 -30.44 7.67
CA CYS A 12 -1.24 -30.33 7.57
C CYS A 12 -1.83 -31.38 6.63
N LYS A 13 -1.21 -31.56 5.45
CA LYS A 13 -1.64 -32.56 4.49
C LYS A 13 -1.52 -34.00 5.01
N LEU A 14 -0.43 -34.31 5.73
CA LEU A 14 -0.21 -35.65 6.27
C LEU A 14 -1.18 -35.96 7.41
N LEU A 15 -1.41 -35.00 8.31
CA LEU A 15 -2.23 -35.21 9.51
C LEU A 15 -3.72 -34.90 9.28
N GLY A 16 -4.10 -34.26 8.18
CA GLY A 16 -5.48 -33.86 7.92
C GLY A 16 -5.97 -32.73 8.85
N ILE A 17 -5.09 -31.78 9.21
CA ILE A 17 -5.36 -30.68 10.14
C ILE A 17 -5.12 -29.32 9.47
N GLU A 18 -5.68 -28.27 10.03
CA GLU A 18 -5.46 -26.91 9.58
C GLU A 18 -4.14 -26.33 10.13
N ALA A 19 -3.54 -25.36 9.40
CA ALA A 19 -2.31 -24.70 9.82
C ALA A 19 -2.45 -23.98 11.18
N SER A 20 -3.64 -23.50 11.50
CA SER A 20 -4.00 -22.88 12.78
C SER A 20 -3.91 -23.84 13.98
N GLN A 21 -3.92 -25.16 13.72
CA GLN A 21 -3.76 -26.21 14.74
C GLN A 21 -2.29 -26.65 14.91
N THR A 22 -1.38 -26.00 14.18
CA THR A 22 0.05 -26.32 14.23
C THR A 22 0.84 -25.17 14.82
N VAL A 23 2.03 -25.52 15.34
CA VAL A 23 2.99 -24.56 15.90
C VAL A 23 4.34 -24.76 15.23
N LYS A 24 4.96 -23.68 14.78
CA LYS A 24 6.31 -23.67 14.25
C LYS A 24 7.27 -22.99 15.21
N THR A 25 8.46 -23.54 15.33
CA THR A 25 9.55 -23.01 16.15
C THR A 25 10.69 -22.57 15.25
N LEU A 26 11.11 -21.31 15.39
CA LEU A 26 12.22 -20.70 14.68
C LEU A 26 13.35 -20.46 15.68
N ILE A 27 14.58 -20.82 15.32
CA ILE A 27 15.76 -20.54 16.13
C ILE A 27 16.47 -19.32 15.51
N VAL A 28 16.73 -18.35 16.36
CA VAL A 28 17.43 -17.10 15.99
C VAL A 28 18.69 -16.95 16.83
N GLU A 29 19.64 -16.17 16.33
CA GLU A 29 20.82 -15.78 17.09
C GLU A 29 20.41 -14.90 18.26
N GLY A 30 21.00 -15.14 19.42
CA GLY A 30 20.85 -14.31 20.61
C GLY A 30 22.13 -13.57 20.95
N ASP A 31 22.09 -12.77 22.03
CA ASP A 31 23.26 -12.03 22.50
C ASP A 31 24.34 -12.98 23.05
N ASP A 32 23.95 -14.03 23.75
CA ASP A 32 24.83 -15.05 24.34
C ASP A 32 24.49 -16.45 23.80
N ASP A 33 23.22 -16.85 23.90
CA ASP A 33 22.70 -18.16 23.51
C ASP A 33 21.62 -17.99 22.44
N PRO A 34 21.42 -18.99 21.55
CA PRO A 34 20.32 -18.97 20.60
C PRO A 34 18.97 -18.94 21.29
N VAL A 35 17.97 -18.31 20.64
CA VAL A 35 16.62 -18.11 21.17
C VAL A 35 15.59 -18.78 20.27
N ALA A 36 14.61 -19.45 20.86
CA ALA A 36 13.48 -20.04 20.15
C ALA A 36 12.28 -19.08 20.11
N LEU A 37 11.78 -18.81 18.91
CA LEU A 37 10.58 -18.03 18.66
C LEU A 37 9.46 -18.95 18.17
N VAL A 38 8.35 -19.00 18.88
CA VAL A 38 7.28 -19.97 18.68
C VAL A 38 6.02 -19.27 18.18
N LEU A 39 5.57 -19.63 16.99
CA LEU A 39 4.41 -19.05 16.32
C LEU A 39 3.39 -20.12 15.91
N ARG A 40 2.14 -19.71 15.76
CA ARG A 40 1.12 -20.54 15.14
C ARG A 40 1.50 -20.79 13.65
N GLY A 41 1.19 -21.95 13.12
CA GLY A 41 1.69 -22.39 11.82
C GLY A 41 1.32 -21.49 10.64
N ASP A 42 0.16 -20.87 10.69
CA ASP A 42 -0.36 -19.93 9.69
C ASP A 42 0.12 -18.48 9.87
N HIS A 43 0.88 -18.17 10.93
CA HIS A 43 1.36 -16.81 11.19
C HIS A 43 2.82 -16.62 10.75
N GLU A 44 3.17 -15.40 10.37
CA GLU A 44 4.53 -15.01 9.98
C GLU A 44 5.22 -14.18 11.06
N LEU A 45 6.52 -14.44 11.26
CA LEU A 45 7.34 -13.69 12.21
C LEU A 45 7.51 -12.24 11.79
N ASN A 46 7.33 -11.32 12.73
CA ASN A 46 7.73 -9.93 12.59
C ASN A 46 9.11 -9.70 13.18
N ALA A 47 10.12 -9.61 12.33
CA ALA A 47 11.52 -9.43 12.74
C ALA A 47 11.74 -8.17 13.58
N VAL A 48 11.01 -7.07 13.29
CA VAL A 48 11.14 -5.80 14.03
C VAL A 48 10.59 -5.90 15.45
N LYS A 49 9.56 -6.70 15.68
CA LYS A 49 9.05 -6.99 17.03
C LYS A 49 10.00 -7.92 17.76
N ALA A 50 10.39 -9.02 17.14
CA ALA A 50 11.20 -10.07 17.74
C ALA A 50 12.59 -9.58 18.17
N GLN A 51 13.27 -8.75 17.35
CA GLN A 51 14.59 -8.20 17.71
C GLN A 51 14.60 -7.24 18.92
N LYS A 52 13.44 -6.87 19.43
CA LYS A 52 13.30 -6.05 20.64
C LYS A 52 13.18 -6.88 21.92
N LEU A 53 13.07 -8.19 21.79
CA LEU A 53 13.00 -9.09 22.94
C LEU A 53 14.38 -9.20 23.60
N PRO A 54 14.43 -9.28 24.93
CA PRO A 54 15.68 -9.48 25.66
C PRO A 54 16.44 -10.73 25.16
N GLY A 55 17.74 -10.61 24.96
CA GLY A 55 18.59 -11.71 24.55
C GLY A 55 18.48 -12.11 23.07
N VAL A 56 17.68 -11.41 22.26
CA VAL A 56 17.60 -11.62 20.80
C VAL A 56 18.53 -10.64 20.08
N ALA A 57 19.34 -11.14 19.17
CA ALA A 57 20.26 -10.31 18.39
C ALA A 57 19.54 -9.23 17.57
N SER A 58 20.10 -8.03 17.53
CA SER A 58 19.57 -6.92 16.74
C SER A 58 20.65 -6.38 15.79
N PRO A 59 20.42 -6.43 14.45
CA PRO A 59 19.24 -6.92 13.76
C PRO A 59 19.03 -8.44 13.97
N LEU A 60 17.75 -8.88 13.85
CA LEU A 60 17.40 -10.28 13.96
C LEU A 60 18.08 -11.11 12.87
N VAL A 61 18.76 -12.19 13.29
CA VAL A 61 19.43 -13.14 12.39
C VAL A 61 18.93 -14.55 12.70
N MET A 62 18.56 -15.29 11.65
CA MET A 62 18.20 -16.72 11.80
C MET A 62 19.47 -17.52 12.12
N ALA A 63 19.36 -18.44 13.08
CA ALA A 63 20.47 -19.33 13.40
C ALA A 63 20.83 -20.24 12.22
N ASP A 64 22.11 -20.57 12.08
CA ASP A 64 22.56 -21.53 11.08
C ASP A 64 22.26 -22.99 11.48
N ASP A 65 22.39 -23.90 10.51
CA ASP A 65 22.08 -25.33 10.73
C ASP A 65 22.91 -25.98 11.83
N LYS A 66 24.11 -25.47 12.12
CA LYS A 66 24.98 -25.98 13.18
C LYS A 66 24.44 -25.54 14.54
N THR A 67 24.20 -24.26 14.70
CA THR A 67 23.61 -23.68 15.92
C THR A 67 22.27 -24.32 16.25
N ILE A 68 21.40 -24.51 15.24
CA ILE A 68 20.11 -25.19 15.41
C ILE A 68 20.30 -26.61 15.97
N ARG A 69 21.22 -27.39 15.42
CA ARG A 69 21.47 -28.76 15.90
C ARG A 69 22.07 -28.81 17.30
N GLU A 70 22.97 -27.90 17.61
CA GLU A 70 23.58 -27.83 18.93
C GLU A 70 22.55 -27.43 19.98
N ALA A 71 21.64 -26.51 19.69
CA ALA A 71 20.63 -25.99 20.58
C ALA A 71 19.41 -26.94 20.79
N THR A 72 19.04 -27.70 19.74
CA THR A 72 17.77 -28.46 19.73
C THR A 72 17.94 -29.96 19.58
N GLY A 73 19.13 -30.42 19.22
CA GLY A 73 19.40 -31.83 18.87
C GLY A 73 18.87 -32.27 17.49
N SER A 74 18.23 -31.37 16.73
CA SER A 74 17.55 -31.68 15.48
C SER A 74 17.91 -30.70 14.35
N ALA A 75 17.50 -31.03 13.13
CA ALA A 75 17.60 -30.15 11.99
C ALA A 75 16.31 -29.32 11.82
N ALA A 76 16.40 -28.21 11.11
CA ALA A 76 15.24 -27.43 10.69
C ALA A 76 14.18 -28.30 9.97
N GLY A 77 12.90 -28.04 10.22
CA GLY A 77 11.76 -28.78 9.68
C GLY A 77 11.12 -29.79 10.64
N SER A 78 11.74 -30.06 11.81
CA SER A 78 11.15 -30.90 12.88
C SER A 78 11.30 -30.27 14.25
N LEU A 79 11.44 -28.93 14.31
CA LEU A 79 11.63 -28.18 15.55
C LEU A 79 10.30 -27.91 16.25
N GLY A 80 10.29 -28.04 17.56
CA GLY A 80 9.15 -27.75 18.43
C GLY A 80 9.58 -27.14 19.75
N PRO A 81 8.67 -26.56 20.54
CA PRO A 81 9.00 -25.91 21.80
C PRO A 81 9.21 -26.87 22.96
N VAL A 82 8.83 -28.15 22.82
CA VAL A 82 8.86 -29.12 23.88
C VAL A 82 10.30 -29.57 24.16
N GLY A 83 10.75 -29.45 25.42
CA GLY A 83 12.06 -29.95 25.86
C GLY A 83 13.26 -29.12 25.41
N LEU A 84 13.07 -27.88 25.00
CA LEU A 84 14.17 -26.96 24.73
C LEU A 84 14.77 -26.41 26.02
N GLU A 85 16.10 -26.36 26.09
CA GLU A 85 16.88 -25.82 27.22
C GLU A 85 17.34 -24.37 26.98
N ILE A 86 17.00 -23.78 25.79
CA ILE A 86 17.30 -22.39 25.43
C ILE A 86 16.12 -21.48 25.77
N PRO A 87 16.30 -20.14 25.82
CA PRO A 87 15.20 -19.20 25.99
C PRO A 87 14.12 -19.36 24.89
N VAL A 88 12.84 -19.39 25.30
CA VAL A 88 11.69 -19.62 24.43
C VAL A 88 10.71 -18.45 24.58
N TYR A 89 10.41 -17.76 23.49
CA TYR A 89 9.35 -16.77 23.41
C TYR A 89 8.17 -17.31 22.61
N ILE A 90 6.98 -17.22 23.17
CA ILE A 90 5.76 -17.80 22.62
C ILE A 90 4.80 -16.68 22.22
N ASP A 91 4.36 -16.67 20.97
CA ASP A 91 3.38 -15.69 20.47
C ASP A 91 2.02 -15.83 21.20
N HIS A 92 1.33 -14.70 21.41
CA HIS A 92 0.01 -14.68 22.04
C HIS A 92 -1.00 -15.64 21.41
N ALA A 93 -0.95 -15.82 20.07
CA ALA A 93 -1.85 -16.73 19.38
C ALA A 93 -1.59 -18.20 19.68
N VAL A 94 -0.34 -18.56 20.03
CA VAL A 94 0.03 -19.94 20.44
C VAL A 94 -0.38 -20.21 21.88
N ALA A 95 -0.25 -19.22 22.76
CA ALA A 95 -0.59 -19.35 24.16
C ALA A 95 -2.04 -19.80 24.44
N ASN A 96 -2.93 -19.54 23.48
CA ASN A 96 -4.34 -19.90 23.56
C ASN A 96 -4.68 -21.23 22.86
N LEU A 97 -3.68 -21.95 22.32
CA LEU A 97 -3.92 -23.23 21.64
C LEU A 97 -4.00 -24.40 22.64
N ALA A 98 -4.83 -25.35 22.29
CA ALA A 98 -4.90 -26.66 22.93
C ALA A 98 -4.77 -27.75 21.83
N ASP A 99 -4.24 -28.92 22.23
CA ASP A 99 -4.08 -30.10 21.36
C ASP A 99 -3.36 -29.80 20.04
N PHE A 100 -2.39 -28.89 20.03
CA PHE A 100 -1.67 -28.50 18.85
C PHE A 100 -0.62 -29.52 18.40
N SER A 101 -0.22 -29.43 17.13
CA SER A 101 0.87 -30.25 16.57
C SER A 101 2.12 -29.40 16.35
N CYS A 102 3.31 -29.93 16.68
CA CYS A 102 4.60 -29.26 16.49
C CYS A 102 5.72 -30.28 16.21
N GLY A 103 6.90 -29.80 15.81
CA GLY A 103 8.08 -30.66 15.70
C GLY A 103 8.43 -31.33 17.05
N ALA A 104 9.06 -32.50 16.97
CA ALA A 104 9.46 -33.28 18.17
C ALA A 104 10.95 -33.12 18.51
N ASN A 105 11.66 -32.18 17.88
CA ASN A 105 13.12 -32.02 17.97
C ASN A 105 13.88 -33.31 17.61
N GLU A 106 13.25 -34.10 16.73
CA GLU A 106 13.82 -35.31 16.14
C GLU A 106 13.45 -35.34 14.64
N VAL A 107 14.45 -35.55 13.78
CA VAL A 107 14.25 -35.52 12.33
C VAL A 107 13.20 -36.53 11.87
N GLY A 108 12.14 -36.03 11.22
CA GLY A 108 11.05 -36.88 10.71
C GLY A 108 10.02 -37.26 11.77
N PHE A 109 9.96 -36.54 12.89
CA PHE A 109 8.95 -36.75 13.94
C PHE A 109 8.27 -35.46 14.34
N HIS A 110 6.98 -35.53 14.62
CA HIS A 110 6.16 -34.45 15.16
C HIS A 110 5.30 -34.97 16.32
N PHE A 111 5.05 -34.13 17.30
CA PHE A 111 4.06 -34.35 18.34
C PHE A 111 2.68 -33.90 17.85
N THR A 112 1.63 -34.57 18.34
CA THR A 112 0.23 -34.20 18.19
C THR A 112 -0.43 -34.15 19.56
N GLY A 113 -1.43 -33.27 19.72
CA GLY A 113 -2.15 -33.14 20.98
C GLY A 113 -1.31 -32.53 22.11
N VAL A 114 -0.39 -31.62 21.77
CA VAL A 114 0.47 -30.92 22.74
C VAL A 114 -0.33 -29.86 23.50
N ASN A 115 -0.15 -29.80 24.80
CA ASN A 115 -0.82 -28.84 25.67
C ASN A 115 0.17 -28.20 26.66
N PHE A 116 -0.04 -26.92 26.96
CA PHE A 116 0.66 -26.25 28.03
C PHE A 116 0.32 -26.88 29.40
N GLU A 117 1.20 -26.71 30.37
CA GLU A 117 1.14 -27.26 31.72
C GLU A 117 1.25 -28.80 31.82
N ARG A 118 1.03 -29.52 30.72
CA ARG A 118 1.28 -30.97 30.65
C ARG A 118 2.61 -31.30 29.97
N ASP A 119 2.88 -30.73 28.80
CA ASP A 119 4.00 -31.07 27.92
C ASP A 119 5.10 -30.01 27.92
N LEU A 120 4.73 -28.78 28.24
CA LEU A 120 5.62 -27.63 28.37
C LEU A 120 5.03 -26.63 29.38
N PRO A 121 5.85 -25.75 29.98
CA PRO A 121 5.36 -24.75 30.93
C PRO A 121 4.28 -23.83 30.33
N GLY A 122 3.41 -23.30 31.18
CA GLY A 122 2.47 -22.24 30.80
C GLY A 122 3.22 -21.04 30.25
N PRO A 123 2.77 -20.45 29.14
CA PRO A 123 3.55 -19.45 28.42
C PRO A 123 3.45 -18.06 29.04
N ASP A 124 4.60 -17.43 29.21
CA ASP A 124 4.69 -15.96 29.23
C ASP A 124 4.70 -15.52 27.78
N SER A 125 3.55 -15.04 27.27
CA SER A 125 3.39 -14.82 25.84
C SER A 125 3.73 -13.39 25.43
N VAL A 126 4.22 -13.25 24.20
CA VAL A 126 4.67 -12.00 23.59
C VAL A 126 4.02 -11.79 22.21
N ASP A 127 4.02 -10.55 21.73
CA ASP A 127 3.59 -10.23 20.38
C ASP A 127 4.79 -10.21 19.43
N ILE A 128 4.93 -11.26 18.59
CA ILE A 128 6.05 -11.42 17.66
C ILE A 128 5.64 -11.72 16.22
N ARG A 129 4.35 -11.68 15.90
CA ARG A 129 3.84 -11.99 14.57
C ARG A 129 3.46 -10.73 13.75
N ASN A 130 3.38 -10.89 12.45
CA ASN A 130 2.67 -9.96 11.60
C ASN A 130 1.16 -10.05 11.83
N VAL A 131 0.46 -8.94 11.65
CA VAL A 131 -1.01 -8.93 11.61
C VAL A 131 -1.50 -9.68 10.38
N VAL A 132 -2.71 -10.23 10.47
CA VAL A 132 -3.40 -10.90 9.36
C VAL A 132 -4.79 -10.29 9.17
N GLU A 133 -5.39 -10.54 8.01
CA GLU A 133 -6.76 -10.16 7.72
C GLU A 133 -7.72 -10.69 8.79
N GLY A 134 -8.63 -9.86 9.28
CA GLY A 134 -9.59 -10.23 10.31
C GLY A 134 -9.07 -10.19 11.75
N ASP A 135 -7.81 -9.78 11.98
CA ASP A 135 -7.33 -9.54 13.36
C ASP A 135 -8.15 -8.42 14.02
N PRO A 136 -8.43 -8.49 15.32
CA PRO A 136 -9.12 -7.42 16.01
C PRO A 136 -8.30 -6.12 15.97
N ALA A 137 -8.98 -5.00 15.73
CA ALA A 137 -8.34 -3.68 15.75
C ALA A 137 -7.80 -3.35 17.16
N PRO A 138 -6.65 -2.68 17.29
CA PRO A 138 -6.03 -2.36 18.59
C PRO A 138 -6.88 -1.50 19.51
N ASP A 139 -7.81 -0.73 18.97
CA ASP A 139 -8.77 0.09 19.71
C ASP A 139 -10.01 -0.71 20.18
N GLY A 140 -10.10 -1.99 19.82
CA GLY A 140 -11.22 -2.87 20.14
C GLY A 140 -12.47 -2.63 19.32
N GLN A 141 -12.37 -1.82 18.24
CA GLN A 141 -13.51 -1.50 17.38
C GLN A 141 -13.32 -2.07 15.95
N GLY A 142 -13.90 -3.25 15.72
CA GLY A 142 -13.85 -3.90 14.41
C GLY A 142 -12.64 -4.79 14.20
N GLU A 143 -12.40 -5.13 12.93
CA GLU A 143 -11.35 -6.03 12.45
C GLU A 143 -10.43 -5.31 11.46
N LEU A 144 -9.18 -5.77 11.38
CA LEU A 144 -8.20 -5.23 10.43
C LEU A 144 -8.50 -5.76 9.03
N SER A 145 -8.43 -4.86 8.04
CA SER A 145 -8.38 -5.21 6.62
C SER A 145 -7.02 -4.87 6.04
N ILE A 146 -6.53 -5.72 5.14
CA ILE A 146 -5.23 -5.54 4.50
C ILE A 146 -5.45 -5.07 3.06
N ALA A 147 -4.99 -3.86 2.74
CA ALA A 147 -5.05 -3.31 1.40
C ALA A 147 -3.66 -2.92 0.90
N ARG A 148 -3.47 -3.00 -0.42
CA ARG A 148 -2.28 -2.44 -1.06
C ARG A 148 -2.53 -0.97 -1.37
N GLY A 149 -1.61 -0.10 -0.94
CA GLY A 149 -1.63 1.32 -1.25
C GLY A 149 -0.45 1.72 -2.12
N ILE A 150 -0.55 2.88 -2.77
CA ILE A 150 0.57 3.51 -3.46
C ILE A 150 1.21 4.50 -2.47
N GLU A 151 2.48 4.29 -2.14
CA GLU A 151 3.22 5.20 -1.26
C GLU A 151 3.49 6.53 -1.99
N VAL A 152 2.84 7.59 -1.57
CA VAL A 152 3.02 8.94 -2.15
C VAL A 152 3.96 9.81 -1.32
N GLY A 153 4.18 9.49 -0.06
CA GLY A 153 5.08 10.18 0.83
C GLY A 153 5.66 9.27 1.90
N HIS A 154 6.83 9.64 2.43
CA HIS A 154 7.54 8.85 3.43
C HIS A 154 8.24 9.77 4.44
N ILE A 155 8.19 9.37 5.71
CA ILE A 155 8.96 9.99 6.80
C ILE A 155 10.13 9.07 7.15
N PHE A 156 11.34 9.60 7.12
CA PHE A 156 12.56 8.86 7.44
C PHE A 156 13.08 9.31 8.81
N GLN A 157 13.19 8.38 9.74
CA GLN A 157 13.88 8.59 11.00
C GLN A 157 15.35 8.25 10.80
N LEU A 158 16.19 9.27 10.61
CA LEU A 158 17.60 9.11 10.29
C LEU A 158 18.49 8.96 11.54
N GLY A 159 17.99 9.37 12.70
CA GLY A 159 18.75 9.38 13.94
C GLY A 159 20.02 10.23 13.80
N THR A 160 21.14 9.72 14.28
CA THR A 160 22.44 10.41 14.23
C THR A 160 23.35 9.95 13.08
N LYS A 161 22.88 9.05 12.22
CA LYS A 161 23.67 8.40 11.16
C LYS A 161 24.46 9.36 10.29
N TYR A 162 23.86 10.49 9.91
CA TYR A 162 24.51 11.49 9.06
C TYR A 162 25.12 12.63 9.88
N SER A 163 24.47 13.05 10.95
CA SER A 163 24.92 14.15 11.80
C SER A 163 26.24 13.84 12.52
N GLU A 164 26.45 12.61 12.97
CA GLU A 164 27.76 12.17 13.51
C GLU A 164 28.85 12.29 12.48
N ALA A 165 28.65 11.75 11.26
CA ALA A 165 29.64 11.80 10.19
C ALA A 165 29.95 13.24 9.72
N MET A 166 28.99 14.15 9.83
CA MET A 166 29.12 15.56 9.46
C MET A 166 29.67 16.43 10.61
N GLY A 167 29.74 15.89 11.83
CA GLY A 167 30.04 16.67 13.04
C GLY A 167 28.97 17.73 13.35
N ALA A 168 27.74 17.50 12.97
CA ALA A 168 26.61 18.42 13.19
C ALA A 168 26.13 18.32 14.63
N THR A 169 26.55 19.29 15.47
CA THR A 169 26.23 19.33 16.90
C THR A 169 25.53 20.62 17.27
N VAL A 170 24.79 20.59 18.36
CA VAL A 170 24.21 21.73 19.04
C VAL A 170 24.55 21.66 20.53
N GLN A 171 24.59 22.80 21.21
CA GLN A 171 24.76 22.82 22.65
C GLN A 171 23.40 22.63 23.35
N ASP A 172 23.35 21.70 24.31
CA ASP A 172 22.18 21.53 25.18
C ASP A 172 22.10 22.66 26.22
N GLN A 173 21.08 22.59 27.08
CA GLN A 173 20.87 23.60 28.13
C GLN A 173 22.00 23.68 29.17
N GLU A 174 22.79 22.62 29.30
CA GLU A 174 23.96 22.54 30.16
C GLU A 174 25.27 22.94 29.44
N GLY A 175 25.20 23.38 28.18
CA GLY A 175 26.35 23.78 27.37
C GLY A 175 27.18 22.63 26.84
N LYS A 176 26.64 21.40 26.83
CA LYS A 176 27.30 20.21 26.26
C LYS A 176 26.93 20.03 24.79
N ASP A 177 27.90 19.69 24.00
CA ASP A 177 27.65 19.35 22.59
C ASP A 177 26.87 18.05 22.48
N ARG A 178 25.76 18.11 21.72
CA ARG A 178 24.89 16.98 21.37
C ARG A 178 24.84 16.83 19.86
N VAL A 179 25.02 15.61 19.39
CA VAL A 179 24.80 15.28 17.98
C VAL A 179 23.33 15.47 17.65
N MET A 180 23.02 16.12 16.53
CA MET A 180 21.66 16.40 16.12
C MET A 180 20.94 15.14 15.69
N GLU A 181 19.75 14.91 16.22
CA GLU A 181 18.80 13.93 15.67
C GLU A 181 18.20 14.46 14.37
N MET A 182 18.18 13.62 13.35
CA MET A 182 17.72 13.98 12.01
C MET A 182 16.48 13.23 11.59
N GLY A 183 15.58 13.91 10.91
CA GLY A 183 14.45 13.35 10.17
C GLY A 183 14.46 13.87 8.73
N CYS A 184 13.84 13.12 7.83
CA CYS A 184 13.62 13.53 6.46
C CYS A 184 12.17 13.25 6.07
N TYR A 185 11.59 14.16 5.27
CA TYR A 185 10.20 14.11 4.86
C TYR A 185 10.16 14.22 3.34
N GLY A 186 9.70 13.17 2.67
CA GLY A 186 9.66 13.10 1.22
C GLY A 186 8.24 12.94 0.67
N ILE A 187 7.96 13.63 -0.44
CA ILE A 187 6.73 13.45 -1.23
C ILE A 187 7.12 13.23 -2.68
N GLY A 188 6.61 12.16 -3.28
CA GLY A 188 6.82 11.82 -4.69
C GLY A 188 5.84 12.54 -5.59
N ILE A 189 6.15 13.79 -6.01
CA ILE A 189 5.24 14.61 -6.82
C ILE A 189 4.78 13.89 -8.10
N THR A 190 5.69 13.31 -8.86
CA THR A 190 5.36 12.55 -10.07
C THR A 190 4.60 11.26 -9.75
N ARG A 191 4.88 10.64 -8.61
CA ARG A 191 4.14 9.45 -8.15
C ARG A 191 2.70 9.78 -7.77
N ILE A 192 2.43 10.97 -7.24
CA ILE A 192 1.06 11.43 -6.96
C ILE A 192 0.23 11.46 -8.23
N VAL A 193 0.79 11.96 -9.34
CA VAL A 193 0.12 11.96 -10.65
C VAL A 193 -0.23 10.54 -11.08
N GLY A 194 0.74 9.61 -11.04
CA GLY A 194 0.50 8.21 -11.36
C GLY A 194 -0.53 7.53 -10.44
N ALA A 195 -0.48 7.82 -9.15
CA ALA A 195 -1.45 7.30 -8.18
C ALA A 195 -2.87 7.84 -8.41
N ALA A 196 -2.99 9.12 -8.77
CA ALA A 196 -4.28 9.72 -9.10
C ALA A 196 -4.90 9.08 -10.35
N ILE A 197 -4.10 8.83 -11.39
CA ILE A 197 -4.54 8.13 -12.61
C ILE A 197 -4.99 6.71 -12.28
N GLU A 198 -4.18 5.95 -11.52
CA GLU A 198 -4.48 4.56 -11.14
C GLU A 198 -5.80 4.43 -10.37
N GLN A 199 -6.15 5.44 -9.58
CA GLN A 199 -7.38 5.46 -8.78
C GLN A 199 -8.57 6.11 -9.49
N ASN A 200 -8.35 6.83 -10.58
CA ASN A 200 -9.37 7.60 -11.27
C ASN A 200 -9.27 7.40 -12.79
N HIS A 201 -9.73 6.27 -13.27
CA HIS A 201 -9.84 5.93 -14.69
C HIS A 201 -11.02 5.00 -14.94
N ASP A 202 -11.38 4.85 -16.20
CA ASP A 202 -12.29 3.83 -16.73
C ASP A 202 -11.68 3.21 -17.99
N ASP A 203 -12.45 2.42 -18.74
CA ASP A 203 -11.99 1.77 -19.97
C ASP A 203 -11.70 2.76 -21.10
N ASP A 204 -12.26 3.97 -21.05
CA ASP A 204 -12.09 5.03 -22.06
C ASP A 204 -10.87 5.93 -21.79
N GLY A 205 -10.36 5.95 -20.54
CA GLY A 205 -9.18 6.74 -20.19
C GLY A 205 -9.18 7.32 -18.77
N ILE A 206 -8.42 8.40 -18.61
CA ILE A 206 -8.24 9.07 -17.32
C ILE A 206 -9.50 9.83 -16.90
N ILE A 207 -9.75 9.90 -15.58
CA ILE A 207 -10.77 10.74 -14.97
C ILE A 207 -10.10 11.62 -13.92
N TRP A 208 -9.51 12.73 -14.35
CA TRP A 208 -8.75 13.58 -13.44
C TRP A 208 -9.59 14.11 -12.26
N PRO A 209 -9.04 14.07 -11.03
CA PRO A 209 -9.46 15.00 -9.99
C PRO A 209 -9.20 16.44 -10.46
N ALA A 210 -10.16 17.34 -10.30
CA ALA A 210 -10.08 18.68 -10.88
C ALA A 210 -8.74 19.42 -10.57
N PRO A 211 -8.18 19.40 -9.34
CA PRO A 211 -6.91 20.09 -9.05
C PRO A 211 -5.67 19.53 -9.76
N LEU A 212 -5.78 18.35 -10.39
CA LEU A 212 -4.66 17.67 -11.08
C LEU A 212 -4.86 17.60 -12.58
N ALA A 213 -6.01 18.03 -13.08
CA ALA A 213 -6.29 18.03 -14.52
C ALA A 213 -5.30 18.96 -15.25
N PRO A 214 -4.74 18.51 -16.40
CA PRO A 214 -3.81 19.34 -17.17
C PRO A 214 -4.49 20.52 -17.87
N PHE A 215 -5.79 20.45 -18.06
CA PHE A 215 -6.68 21.49 -18.58
C PHE A 215 -8.06 21.32 -17.95
N ASP A 216 -8.78 22.41 -17.77
CA ASP A 216 -10.16 22.40 -17.28
C ASP A 216 -11.14 21.95 -18.37
N VAL A 217 -10.93 22.44 -19.59
CA VAL A 217 -11.86 22.31 -20.71
C VAL A 217 -11.18 21.83 -21.99
N ALA A 218 -11.74 20.83 -22.63
CA ALA A 218 -11.46 20.49 -24.03
C ALA A 218 -12.49 21.22 -24.94
N LEU A 219 -12.04 22.22 -25.70
CA LEU A 219 -12.87 22.92 -26.67
C LEU A 219 -12.68 22.28 -28.04
N VAL A 220 -13.75 21.71 -28.59
CA VAL A 220 -13.73 20.89 -29.81
C VAL A 220 -14.61 21.53 -30.88
N PRO A 221 -14.04 22.37 -31.77
CA PRO A 221 -14.76 22.88 -32.94
C PRO A 221 -14.87 21.80 -34.01
N ILE A 222 -16.09 21.60 -34.54
CA ILE A 222 -16.38 20.64 -35.59
C ILE A 222 -16.37 21.36 -36.95
N ASN A 223 -15.52 20.88 -37.85
CA ASN A 223 -15.34 21.43 -39.20
C ASN A 223 -14.93 22.93 -39.26
N MET A 224 -14.19 23.44 -38.27
CA MET A 224 -13.78 24.84 -38.22
C MET A 224 -12.99 25.27 -39.46
N HIS A 225 -12.29 24.38 -40.16
CA HIS A 225 -11.57 24.65 -41.40
C HIS A 225 -12.48 24.86 -42.62
N ARG A 226 -13.77 24.52 -42.49
CA ARG A 226 -14.78 24.65 -43.58
C ARG A 226 -15.93 25.57 -43.20
N SER A 227 -16.11 25.86 -41.92
CA SER A 227 -17.13 26.77 -41.40
C SER A 227 -16.47 27.95 -40.69
N GLU A 228 -16.58 29.13 -41.28
CA GLU A 228 -16.09 30.37 -40.67
C GLU A 228 -16.84 30.70 -39.39
N ALA A 229 -18.16 30.48 -39.38
CA ALA A 229 -18.99 30.71 -38.20
C ALA A 229 -18.54 29.86 -36.99
N VAL A 230 -18.21 28.57 -37.23
CA VAL A 230 -17.68 27.69 -36.15
C VAL A 230 -16.32 28.17 -35.69
N ARG A 231 -15.43 28.55 -36.60
CA ARG A 231 -14.10 29.07 -36.25
C ARG A 231 -14.20 30.30 -35.37
N GLU A 232 -14.94 31.33 -35.83
CA GLU A 232 -15.10 32.59 -35.11
C GLU A 232 -15.74 32.38 -33.73
N ALA A 233 -16.78 31.54 -33.63
CA ALA A 233 -17.44 31.23 -32.37
C ALA A 233 -16.53 30.48 -31.40
N ALA A 234 -15.72 29.52 -31.89
CA ALA A 234 -14.79 28.76 -31.06
C ALA A 234 -13.61 29.62 -30.58
N GLU A 235 -13.02 30.43 -31.49
CA GLU A 235 -11.94 31.36 -31.11
C GLU A 235 -12.42 32.42 -30.12
N ALA A 236 -13.63 32.97 -30.28
CA ALA A 236 -14.21 33.87 -29.29
C ALA A 236 -14.47 33.22 -27.94
N LEU A 237 -14.98 31.99 -27.94
CA LEU A 237 -15.20 31.22 -26.70
C LEU A 237 -13.88 30.88 -26.00
N TYR A 238 -12.85 30.48 -26.75
CA TYR A 238 -11.50 30.24 -26.24
C TYR A 238 -10.92 31.49 -25.59
N ALA A 239 -10.99 32.63 -26.25
CA ALA A 239 -10.48 33.88 -25.70
C ALA A 239 -11.19 34.27 -24.39
N GLU A 240 -12.53 34.15 -24.35
CA GLU A 240 -13.32 34.50 -23.17
C GLU A 240 -13.08 33.58 -21.99
N LEU A 241 -12.88 32.28 -22.22
CA LEU A 241 -12.55 31.30 -21.16
C LEU A 241 -11.13 31.56 -20.65
N THR A 242 -10.17 31.78 -21.54
CA THR A 242 -8.77 32.05 -21.17
C THR A 242 -8.64 33.36 -20.37
N GLU A 243 -9.37 34.44 -20.80
CA GLU A 243 -9.41 35.70 -20.05
C GLU A 243 -10.00 35.54 -18.65
N ALA A 244 -10.91 34.57 -18.49
CA ALA A 244 -11.48 34.22 -17.19
C ALA A 244 -10.59 33.31 -16.31
N GLY A 245 -9.40 32.91 -16.81
CA GLY A 245 -8.45 32.05 -16.10
C GLY A 245 -8.72 30.57 -16.22
N VAL A 246 -9.61 30.13 -17.14
CA VAL A 246 -9.89 28.74 -17.43
C VAL A 246 -8.79 28.17 -18.33
N GLU A 247 -8.19 27.03 -17.97
CA GLU A 247 -7.20 26.37 -18.82
C GLU A 247 -7.89 25.52 -19.90
N VAL A 248 -7.73 25.92 -21.16
CA VAL A 248 -8.47 25.33 -22.29
C VAL A 248 -7.53 24.62 -23.26
N LEU A 249 -7.78 23.33 -23.49
CA LEU A 249 -7.22 22.62 -24.65
C LEU A 249 -8.11 22.88 -25.87
N PHE A 250 -7.63 23.70 -26.78
CA PHE A 250 -8.32 23.99 -28.04
C PHE A 250 -7.88 23.01 -29.13
N ASP A 251 -8.76 22.07 -29.51
CA ASP A 251 -8.46 21.06 -30.53
C ASP A 251 -8.78 21.57 -31.95
N ASP A 252 -7.84 22.27 -32.52
CA ASP A 252 -7.92 22.87 -33.87
C ASP A 252 -7.56 21.90 -35.02
N ARG A 253 -7.24 20.65 -34.73
CA ARG A 253 -6.83 19.64 -35.72
C ARG A 253 -7.94 19.39 -36.77
N ASP A 254 -7.55 19.21 -38.03
CA ASP A 254 -8.47 18.77 -39.09
C ASP A 254 -8.59 17.24 -39.15
N VAL A 255 -9.23 16.67 -38.11
CA VAL A 255 -9.50 15.24 -37.96
C VAL A 255 -10.98 14.99 -37.70
N ARG A 256 -11.41 13.73 -37.82
CA ARG A 256 -12.82 13.38 -37.59
C ARG A 256 -13.22 13.65 -36.12
N PRO A 257 -14.46 14.11 -35.86
CA PRO A 257 -14.94 14.40 -34.52
C PRO A 257 -14.73 13.26 -33.50
N GLY A 258 -14.99 12.01 -33.93
CA GLY A 258 -14.79 10.85 -33.07
C GLY A 258 -13.35 10.66 -32.57
N VAL A 259 -12.35 11.08 -33.34
CA VAL A 259 -10.94 11.07 -32.93
C VAL A 259 -10.70 12.10 -31.83
N LYS A 260 -11.21 13.34 -32.03
CA LYS A 260 -11.10 14.40 -31.02
C LYS A 260 -11.77 14.01 -29.70
N PHE A 261 -12.93 13.34 -29.78
CA PHE A 261 -13.67 12.89 -28.60
C PHE A 261 -12.93 11.79 -27.85
N ALA A 262 -12.45 10.78 -28.58
CA ALA A 262 -11.67 9.69 -27.97
C ALA A 262 -10.37 10.21 -27.34
N ASP A 263 -9.67 11.15 -27.98
CA ASP A 263 -8.46 11.75 -27.41
C ASP A 263 -8.77 12.57 -26.14
N ALA A 264 -9.86 13.33 -26.13
CA ALA A 264 -10.29 14.10 -24.96
C ALA A 264 -10.68 13.19 -23.79
N GLU A 265 -11.33 12.06 -24.07
CA GLU A 265 -11.68 11.03 -23.07
C GLU A 265 -10.44 10.30 -22.56
N LEU A 266 -9.54 9.91 -23.45
CA LEU A 266 -8.27 9.26 -23.07
C LEU A 266 -7.41 10.17 -22.18
N ILE A 267 -7.28 11.46 -22.55
CA ILE A 267 -6.56 12.46 -21.72
C ILE A 267 -7.29 12.72 -20.41
N GLY A 268 -8.63 12.64 -20.42
CA GLY A 268 -9.44 12.74 -19.20
C GLY A 268 -9.75 14.17 -18.78
N ILE A 269 -9.82 15.12 -19.72
CA ILE A 269 -10.15 16.52 -19.39
C ILE A 269 -11.57 16.60 -18.82
N PRO A 270 -11.78 17.28 -17.68
CA PRO A 270 -13.04 17.26 -16.95
C PRO A 270 -14.26 17.71 -17.75
N HIS A 271 -14.10 18.78 -18.54
CA HIS A 271 -15.19 19.37 -19.31
C HIS A 271 -14.90 19.33 -20.80
N ARG A 272 -15.84 18.86 -21.60
CA ARG A 272 -15.76 18.93 -23.06
C ARG A 272 -16.88 19.82 -23.59
N VAL A 273 -16.51 20.79 -24.43
CA VAL A 273 -17.45 21.70 -25.13
C VAL A 273 -17.25 21.56 -26.61
N VAL A 274 -18.35 21.32 -27.31
CA VAL A 274 -18.35 21.18 -28.78
C VAL A 274 -19.04 22.38 -29.44
N VAL A 275 -18.35 23.00 -30.39
CA VAL A 275 -18.90 24.05 -31.22
C VAL A 275 -19.16 23.47 -32.60
N SER A 276 -20.39 23.50 -33.06
CA SER A 276 -20.80 22.98 -34.40
C SER A 276 -21.80 23.90 -35.08
N ASP A 277 -21.89 23.82 -36.42
CA ASP A 277 -22.90 24.57 -37.18
C ASP A 277 -24.32 24.35 -36.68
N ARG A 278 -24.66 23.10 -36.34
CA ARG A 278 -25.97 22.74 -35.82
C ARG A 278 -26.24 23.39 -34.44
N GLY A 279 -25.26 23.35 -33.56
CA GLY A 279 -25.38 23.97 -32.23
C GLY A 279 -25.51 25.49 -32.34
N LEU A 280 -24.68 26.14 -33.19
CA LEU A 280 -24.75 27.59 -33.43
C LEU A 280 -26.12 28.02 -34.00
N ALA A 281 -26.67 27.26 -34.92
CA ALA A 281 -28.00 27.52 -35.45
C ALA A 281 -29.13 27.41 -34.37
N ALA A 282 -28.95 26.61 -33.37
CA ALA A 282 -29.85 26.48 -32.21
C ALA A 282 -29.52 27.46 -31.08
N GLY A 283 -28.40 28.17 -31.14
CA GLY A 283 -27.89 29.01 -30.04
C GLY A 283 -27.34 28.22 -28.84
N GLU A 284 -26.89 26.99 -29.09
CA GLU A 284 -26.48 26.04 -28.08
C GLU A 284 -25.07 25.51 -28.33
N LEU A 285 -24.40 25.05 -27.27
CA LEU A 285 -23.15 24.29 -27.27
C LEU A 285 -23.43 22.90 -26.73
N GLU A 286 -22.84 21.87 -27.32
CA GLU A 286 -22.87 20.55 -26.75
C GLU A 286 -21.83 20.50 -25.63
N TYR A 287 -22.24 20.06 -24.43
CA TYR A 287 -21.43 19.96 -23.24
C TYR A 287 -21.48 18.55 -22.69
N ARG A 288 -20.34 18.04 -22.22
CA ARG A 288 -20.26 16.79 -21.45
C ARG A 288 -19.20 16.90 -20.38
N HIS A 289 -19.55 16.56 -19.15
CA HIS A 289 -18.54 16.32 -18.12
C HIS A 289 -17.98 14.91 -18.29
N ARG A 290 -16.68 14.70 -17.99
CA ARG A 290 -15.97 13.42 -18.19
C ARG A 290 -16.62 12.23 -17.45
N ARG A 291 -17.33 12.48 -16.36
CA ARG A 291 -18.02 11.46 -15.56
C ARG A 291 -19.47 11.21 -16.02
N ASP A 292 -19.99 11.99 -16.94
CA ASP A 292 -21.35 11.83 -17.43
C ASP A 292 -21.39 10.80 -18.56
N GLU A 293 -22.43 10.00 -18.61
CA GLU A 293 -22.65 9.03 -19.69
C GLU A 293 -23.07 9.73 -20.99
N GLU A 294 -23.86 10.80 -20.88
CA GLU A 294 -24.46 11.50 -22.01
C GLU A 294 -24.05 12.97 -22.09
N SER A 295 -24.02 13.53 -23.29
CA SER A 295 -23.85 14.96 -23.50
C SER A 295 -25.20 15.69 -23.38
N SER A 296 -25.13 16.97 -22.99
CA SER A 296 -26.26 17.89 -22.91
C SER A 296 -26.04 19.10 -23.82
N ASN A 297 -27.13 19.76 -24.21
CA ASN A 297 -27.03 21.04 -24.92
C ASN A 297 -27.29 22.18 -23.94
N LEU A 298 -26.36 23.13 -23.88
CA LEU A 298 -26.43 24.30 -23.01
C LEU A 298 -26.44 25.57 -23.85
N LYS A 299 -27.15 26.57 -23.39
CA LYS A 299 -26.97 27.91 -23.95
C LYS A 299 -25.57 28.42 -23.66
N ARG A 300 -25.03 29.21 -24.59
CA ARG A 300 -23.64 29.74 -24.46
C ARG A 300 -23.36 30.39 -23.11
N GLU A 301 -24.30 31.19 -22.60
CA GLU A 301 -24.18 31.87 -21.30
C GLU A 301 -24.16 30.89 -20.14
N GLU A 302 -24.97 29.82 -20.19
CA GLU A 302 -25.01 28.77 -19.17
C GLU A 302 -23.73 27.95 -19.14
N ALA A 303 -23.22 27.58 -20.34
CA ALA A 303 -21.95 26.87 -20.47
C ALA A 303 -20.78 27.71 -19.92
N LEU A 304 -20.70 29.00 -20.29
CA LEU A 304 -19.68 29.91 -19.76
C LEU A 304 -19.72 30.05 -18.26
N LYS A 305 -20.90 30.21 -17.68
CA LYS A 305 -21.06 30.32 -16.23
C LYS A 305 -20.56 29.04 -15.52
N LEU A 306 -21.00 27.87 -16.00
CA LEU A 306 -20.62 26.58 -15.45
C LEU A 306 -19.11 26.39 -15.51
N LEU A 307 -18.47 26.67 -16.64
CA LEU A 307 -17.03 26.46 -16.83
C LEU A 307 -16.17 27.45 -16.01
N LYS A 308 -16.62 28.68 -15.82
CA LYS A 308 -15.94 29.65 -14.96
C LYS A 308 -16.05 29.31 -13.49
N GLU A 309 -17.17 28.76 -13.04
CA GLU A 309 -17.38 28.33 -11.66
C GLU A 309 -16.56 27.05 -11.33
N SER A 310 -16.43 26.12 -12.30
CA SER A 310 -15.65 24.88 -12.09
C SER A 310 -14.14 25.08 -12.04
N ALA A 311 -13.60 26.08 -12.75
CA ALA A 311 -12.16 26.39 -12.74
C ALA A 311 -11.67 27.07 -11.43
N ILE A 312 -12.59 27.58 -10.62
CA ILE A 312 -12.28 28.27 -9.36
C ILE A 312 -12.36 27.32 -8.15
N SER A 313 -12.90 26.13 -8.34
CA SER A 313 -13.12 25.12 -7.28
C SER A 313 -11.96 24.13 -7.15
#